data_252e6448b7e1558ae518a6c09b9810a4
#
_entry.id   252e6448b7e1558ae518a6c09b9810a4
#
_cell.length_a   1.000
_cell.length_b   1.000
_cell.length_c   1.000
_cell.angle_alpha   90.00
_cell.angle_beta   90.00
_cell.angle_gamma   90.00
#
_symmetry.space_group_name_H-M   'P 1'
#
loop_
_entity.id
_entity.type
_entity.pdbx_description
1 polymer ?
#
loop_
_entity_poly.entity_id
_entity_poly.type
_entity_poly.pdbx_seq_one_letter_code
_entity_poly.pdbx_strand_id
1 'polypeptide(L)'
;TQVQEEMVRRANLTSGMDGKKKRVYSSKYALSSICTCTKCGDIYRRIAWNNRGKKSTVWRCCTRVENGPSACDAPTVQESELQEATLKAINQLLSCSDSMMQVLRNNIEIALADDNSGEMERLNVILKEKQKELIKLAHAKKDYTSLADEIDILRDKKQELLVQRAEMEGVKKRVAELTDFFQGTVQELTEYDEGMVRKYIEQIKVYEDKFTVCFKAKVEIEI
;
A
#
# COMPACT_ATOMS: atom_id res chain seq x y z
N THR A 1 10.40 13.25 1.28
CA THR A 1 11.70 12.58 1.58
C THR A 1 11.42 11.16 2.05
N GLN A 2 12.32 10.19 1.78
CA GLN A 2 12.19 8.77 2.18
C GLN A 2 11.86 8.60 3.68
N VAL A 3 12.36 9.49 4.52
CA VAL A 3 12.09 9.47 5.98
C VAL A 3 10.61 9.77 6.28
N GLN A 4 10.01 10.73 5.59
CA GLN A 4 8.60 11.08 5.78
C GLN A 4 7.68 9.96 5.26
N GLU A 5 8.01 9.33 4.13
CA GLU A 5 7.29 8.18 3.59
C GLU A 5 7.35 6.99 4.56
N GLU A 6 8.52 6.73 5.15
CA GLU A 6 8.67 5.67 6.15
C GLU A 6 7.91 5.97 7.45
N MET A 7 7.86 7.25 7.88
CA MET A 7 7.04 7.66 9.03
C MET A 7 5.55 7.46 8.78
N VAL A 8 5.07 7.85 7.59
CA VAL A 8 3.67 7.64 7.18
C VAL A 8 3.36 6.15 7.07
N ARG A 9 4.27 5.36 6.47
CA ARG A 9 4.13 3.90 6.41
C ARG A 9 4.02 3.28 7.80
N ARG A 10 4.85 3.69 8.74
CA ARG A 10 4.80 3.20 10.13
C ARG A 10 3.52 3.62 10.84
N ALA A 11 3.03 4.82 10.62
CA ALA A 11 1.76 5.29 11.17
C ALA A 11 0.58 4.48 10.60
N ASN A 12 0.57 4.21 9.30
CA ASN A 12 -0.47 3.42 8.64
C ASN A 12 -0.47 1.93 9.04
N LEU A 13 0.69 1.38 9.41
CA LEU A 13 0.78 0.00 9.95
C LEU A 13 0.05 -0.16 11.28
N THR A 14 -0.15 0.92 12.03
CA THR A 14 -0.89 0.90 13.32
C THR A 14 -2.40 1.07 13.19
N SER A 15 -2.89 1.51 12.02
CA SER A 15 -4.29 1.79 11.76
C SER A 15 -4.90 0.68 10.89
N GLY A 16 -5.74 -0.20 11.47
CA GLY A 16 -6.53 -1.18 10.72
C GLY A 16 -7.83 -0.54 10.22
N MET A 17 -8.33 -0.99 9.05
CA MET A 17 -9.63 -0.54 8.50
C MET A 17 -10.82 -0.82 9.43
N ASP A 18 -10.69 -1.73 10.41
CA ASP A 18 -11.75 -2.11 11.36
C ASP A 18 -11.52 -1.54 12.78
N GLY A 19 -10.73 -0.48 12.94
CA GLY A 19 -10.43 0.10 14.26
C GLY A 19 -9.57 -0.80 15.18
N LYS A 20 -9.19 -1.99 14.73
CA LYS A 20 -8.28 -2.87 15.46
C LYS A 20 -6.85 -2.42 15.22
N LYS A 21 -6.09 -2.18 16.29
CA LYS A 21 -4.65 -1.87 16.19
C LYS A 21 -3.95 -3.02 15.46
N LYS A 22 -3.40 -2.76 14.27
CA LYS A 22 -2.52 -3.72 13.61
C LYS A 22 -1.28 -3.93 14.47
N ARG A 23 -0.87 -5.17 14.63
CA ARG A 23 0.36 -5.51 15.35
C ARG A 23 1.56 -5.03 14.55
N VAL A 24 2.45 -4.29 15.18
CA VAL A 24 3.72 -3.88 14.58
C VAL A 24 4.83 -4.65 15.25
N TYR A 25 5.48 -5.52 14.48
CA TYR A 25 6.74 -6.15 14.89
C TYR A 25 7.93 -5.35 14.33
N SER A 26 9.09 -5.56 14.95
CA SER A 26 10.33 -4.87 14.61
C SER A 26 10.53 -4.69 13.10
N SER A 27 10.80 -3.46 12.67
CA SER A 27 11.15 -3.11 11.29
C SER A 27 12.59 -3.48 10.91
N LYS A 28 13.26 -4.31 11.74
CA LYS A 28 14.66 -4.70 11.53
C LYS A 28 14.85 -5.43 10.20
N TYR A 29 13.95 -6.33 9.85
CA TYR A 29 14.00 -7.11 8.60
C TYR A 29 13.04 -6.56 7.57
N ALA A 30 13.41 -6.59 6.29
CA ALA A 30 12.58 -6.03 5.22
C ALA A 30 11.21 -6.70 5.10
N LEU A 31 11.14 -8.00 5.33
CA LEU A 31 9.90 -8.79 5.28
C LEU A 31 8.98 -8.58 6.51
N SER A 32 9.47 -7.92 7.56
CA SER A 32 8.65 -7.65 8.75
C SER A 32 7.46 -6.74 8.41
N SER A 33 6.29 -7.13 8.89
CA SER A 33 5.02 -6.41 8.73
C SER A 33 4.47 -6.31 7.30
N ILE A 34 5.18 -6.86 6.30
CA ILE A 34 4.69 -6.91 4.91
C ILE A 34 4.17 -8.29 4.51
N CYS A 35 4.59 -9.36 5.21
CA CYS A 35 4.07 -10.70 4.96
C CYS A 35 2.76 -10.91 5.72
N THR A 36 1.68 -11.20 4.99
CA THR A 36 0.32 -11.35 5.53
C THR A 36 -0.25 -12.72 5.26
N CYS A 37 -1.01 -13.22 6.21
CA CYS A 37 -1.72 -14.48 6.13
C CYS A 37 -3.04 -14.29 5.37
N THR A 38 -3.26 -15.04 4.31
CA THR A 38 -4.52 -14.99 3.55
C THR A 38 -5.69 -15.68 4.26
N LYS A 39 -5.41 -16.58 5.25
CA LYS A 39 -6.44 -17.28 6.01
C LYS A 39 -7.08 -16.43 7.11
N CYS A 40 -6.30 -15.61 7.82
CA CYS A 40 -6.78 -14.82 8.95
C CYS A 40 -6.49 -13.31 8.85
N GLY A 41 -5.78 -12.87 7.82
CA GLY A 41 -5.43 -11.45 7.62
C GLY A 41 -4.30 -10.92 8.52
N ASP A 42 -3.82 -11.71 9.49
CA ASP A 42 -2.76 -11.28 10.41
C ASP A 42 -1.38 -11.38 9.73
N ILE A 43 -0.39 -10.70 10.31
CA ILE A 43 0.97 -10.71 9.78
C ILE A 43 1.75 -11.94 10.18
N TYR A 44 2.78 -12.25 9.39
CA TYR A 44 3.81 -13.23 9.74
C TYR A 44 4.92 -12.57 10.54
N ARG A 45 5.44 -13.30 11.56
CA ARG A 45 6.60 -12.89 12.33
C ARG A 45 7.77 -13.85 12.14
N ARG A 46 8.96 -13.29 12.17
CA ARG A 46 10.23 -14.03 12.10
C ARG A 46 10.51 -14.73 13.41
N ILE A 47 10.82 -16.01 13.38
CA ILE A 47 11.12 -16.84 14.54
C ILE A 47 12.40 -17.63 14.29
N ALA A 48 13.36 -17.54 15.21
CA ALA A 48 14.48 -18.46 15.23
C ALA A 48 13.99 -19.83 15.74
N TRP A 49 14.14 -20.84 14.93
CA TRP A 49 13.70 -22.20 15.26
C TRP A 49 14.92 -23.08 15.49
N ASN A 50 14.91 -23.81 16.59
CA ASN A 50 15.91 -24.80 16.88
C ASN A 50 15.24 -26.17 17.01
N ASN A 51 15.44 -27.02 16.00
CA ASN A 51 14.92 -28.37 16.00
C ASN A 51 16.09 -29.36 16.10
N ARG A 52 16.24 -30.01 17.28
CA ARG A 52 17.28 -31.01 17.55
C ARG A 52 18.69 -30.54 17.18
N GLY A 53 19.05 -29.30 17.58
CA GLY A 53 20.35 -28.70 17.30
C GLY A 53 20.51 -28.05 15.93
N LYS A 54 19.56 -28.27 15.00
CA LYS A 54 19.54 -27.61 13.69
C LYS A 54 18.80 -26.27 13.80
N LYS A 55 19.55 -25.18 13.69
CA LYS A 55 18.99 -23.82 13.71
C LYS A 55 18.46 -23.44 12.34
N SER A 56 17.24 -22.94 12.28
CA SER A 56 16.62 -22.36 11.07
C SER A 56 15.86 -21.10 11.44
N THR A 57 15.60 -20.28 10.45
CA THR A 57 14.73 -19.11 10.59
C THR A 57 13.45 -19.33 9.79
N VAL A 58 12.33 -19.19 10.49
CA VAL A 58 11.01 -19.40 9.90
C VAL A 58 10.13 -18.18 10.12
N TRP A 59 9.16 -18.06 9.27
CA TRP A 59 8.08 -17.08 9.38
C TRP A 59 6.78 -17.79 9.69
N ARG A 60 6.05 -17.31 10.70
CA ARG A 60 4.79 -17.90 11.15
C ARG A 60 3.75 -16.82 11.40
N CYS A 61 2.52 -17.11 11.03
CA CYS A 61 1.36 -16.25 11.30
C CYS A 61 1.24 -15.97 12.80
N CYS A 62 1.05 -14.71 13.17
CA CYS A 62 0.97 -14.28 14.57
C CYS A 62 -0.22 -14.92 15.28
N THR A 63 -1.40 -14.94 14.65
CA THR A 63 -2.59 -15.60 15.18
C THR A 63 -2.35 -17.08 15.47
N ARG A 64 -1.68 -17.80 14.55
CA ARG A 64 -1.31 -19.22 14.78
C ARG A 64 -0.36 -19.41 15.96
N VAL A 65 0.58 -18.50 16.14
CA VAL A 65 1.58 -18.63 17.22
C VAL A 65 0.95 -18.33 18.58
N GLU A 66 0.02 -17.39 18.66
CA GLU A 66 -0.57 -16.95 19.93
C GLU A 66 -1.80 -17.76 20.34
N ASN A 67 -2.64 -18.09 19.36
CA ASN A 67 -3.94 -18.73 19.60
C ASN A 67 -3.99 -20.21 19.17
N GLY A 68 -2.87 -20.72 18.61
CA GLY A 68 -2.75 -22.13 18.20
C GLY A 68 -3.27 -22.42 16.80
N PRO A 69 -3.08 -23.68 16.32
CA PRO A 69 -3.44 -24.09 14.98
C PRO A 69 -4.95 -24.14 14.72
N SER A 70 -5.77 -24.24 15.77
CA SER A 70 -7.24 -24.16 15.65
C SER A 70 -7.74 -22.77 15.29
N ALA A 71 -6.99 -21.71 15.65
CA ALA A 71 -7.34 -20.34 15.31
C ALA A 71 -6.86 -19.94 13.90
N CYS A 72 -5.74 -20.52 13.46
CA CYS A 72 -5.21 -20.32 12.11
C CYS A 72 -4.26 -21.47 11.76
N ASP A 73 -4.57 -22.18 10.69
CA ASP A 73 -3.78 -23.31 10.18
C ASP A 73 -2.75 -22.91 9.10
N ALA A 74 -2.46 -21.60 8.97
CA ALA A 74 -1.53 -21.04 8.00
C ALA A 74 -0.16 -21.75 8.03
N PRO A 75 0.51 -21.97 6.89
CA PRO A 75 1.78 -22.67 6.83
C PRO A 75 2.88 -21.96 7.60
N THR A 76 3.89 -22.73 8.03
CA THR A 76 5.17 -22.20 8.48
C THR A 76 6.09 -22.12 7.27
N VAL A 77 6.63 -20.95 6.98
CA VAL A 77 7.45 -20.68 5.80
C VAL A 77 8.90 -20.48 6.21
N GLN A 78 9.82 -21.10 5.48
CA GLN A 78 11.26 -20.86 5.68
C GLN A 78 11.62 -19.45 5.19
N GLU A 79 12.57 -18.79 5.84
CA GLU A 79 13.02 -17.47 5.40
C GLU A 79 13.59 -17.48 3.99
N SER A 80 14.32 -18.56 3.65
CA SER A 80 14.87 -18.76 2.31
C SER A 80 13.78 -18.85 1.22
N GLU A 81 12.64 -19.49 1.51
CA GLU A 81 11.51 -19.59 0.58
C GLU A 81 10.89 -18.22 0.29
N LEU A 82 10.69 -17.40 1.31
CA LEU A 82 10.18 -16.02 1.13
C LEU A 82 11.17 -15.13 0.37
N GLN A 83 12.47 -15.28 0.67
CA GLN A 83 13.51 -14.53 -0.03
C GLN A 83 13.58 -14.95 -1.51
N GLU A 84 13.53 -16.25 -1.79
CA GLU A 84 13.54 -16.78 -3.14
C GLU A 84 12.29 -16.38 -3.92
N ALA A 85 11.11 -16.48 -3.33
CA ALA A 85 9.86 -16.05 -3.95
C ALA A 85 9.89 -14.55 -4.28
N THR A 86 10.42 -13.73 -3.36
CA THR A 86 10.60 -12.30 -3.56
C THR A 86 11.55 -12.00 -4.72
N LEU A 87 12.69 -12.69 -4.76
CA LEU A 87 13.69 -12.55 -5.83
C LEU A 87 13.11 -12.97 -7.18
N LYS A 88 12.40 -14.10 -7.24
CA LYS A 88 11.70 -14.57 -8.46
C LYS A 88 10.67 -13.54 -8.93
N ALA A 89 9.87 -12.98 -8.04
CA ALA A 89 8.88 -11.97 -8.40
C ALA A 89 9.53 -10.72 -8.99
N ILE A 90 10.63 -10.25 -8.41
CA ILE A 90 11.37 -9.10 -8.95
C ILE A 90 11.95 -9.45 -10.33
N ASN A 91 12.57 -10.63 -10.50
CA ASN A 91 13.13 -11.05 -11.78
C ASN A 91 12.05 -11.27 -12.85
N GLN A 92 10.90 -11.81 -12.47
CA GLN A 92 9.77 -11.94 -13.38
C GLN A 92 9.25 -10.56 -13.84
N LEU A 93 9.24 -9.58 -12.96
CA LEU A 93 8.89 -8.20 -13.32
C LEU A 93 9.97 -7.57 -14.22
N LEU A 94 11.26 -7.83 -13.98
CA LEU A 94 12.39 -7.41 -14.84
C LEU A 94 12.29 -8.01 -16.23
N SER A 95 11.87 -9.27 -16.35
CA SER A 95 11.72 -9.98 -17.64
C SER A 95 10.43 -9.61 -18.38
N CYS A 96 9.47 -8.94 -17.71
CA CYS A 96 8.27 -8.43 -18.37
C CYS A 96 8.68 -7.39 -19.42
N SER A 97 8.32 -7.67 -20.67
CA SER A 97 8.66 -6.81 -21.80
C SER A 97 8.16 -5.38 -21.64
N ASP A 98 8.82 -4.42 -22.30
CA ASP A 98 8.43 -3.01 -22.40
C ASP A 98 6.93 -2.80 -22.68
N SER A 99 6.28 -3.75 -23.38
CA SER A 99 4.87 -3.72 -23.68
C SER A 99 3.97 -3.76 -22.44
N MET A 100 4.28 -4.57 -21.42
CA MET A 100 3.49 -4.67 -20.19
C MET A 100 3.65 -3.43 -19.32
N MET A 101 4.87 -2.87 -19.27
CA MET A 101 5.11 -1.61 -18.59
C MET A 101 4.44 -0.43 -19.29
N GLN A 102 4.32 -0.48 -20.61
CA GLN A 102 3.61 0.52 -21.39
C GLN A 102 2.09 0.45 -21.17
N VAL A 103 1.53 -0.76 -21.09
CA VAL A 103 0.13 -0.98 -20.72
C VAL A 103 -0.16 -0.46 -19.31
N LEU A 104 0.74 -0.72 -18.35
CA LEU A 104 0.62 -0.21 -16.99
C LEU A 104 0.63 1.33 -16.93
N ARG A 105 1.56 1.96 -17.66
CA ARG A 105 1.62 3.43 -17.80
C ARG A 105 0.34 3.98 -18.43
N ASN A 106 -0.10 3.39 -19.53
CA ASN A 106 -1.32 3.82 -20.21
C ASN A 106 -2.56 3.68 -19.32
N ASN A 107 -2.69 2.58 -18.57
CA ASN A 107 -3.81 2.40 -17.64
C ASN A 107 -3.80 3.44 -16.50
N ILE A 108 -2.61 3.80 -16.00
CA ILE A 108 -2.47 4.85 -14.99
C ILE A 108 -2.75 6.23 -15.62
N GLU A 109 -2.29 6.50 -16.83
CA GLU A 109 -2.60 7.75 -17.55
C GLU A 109 -4.09 7.88 -17.84
N ILE A 110 -4.77 6.81 -18.25
CA ILE A 110 -6.22 6.79 -18.46
C ILE A 110 -6.96 7.04 -17.13
N ALA A 111 -6.54 6.35 -16.05
CA ALA A 111 -7.13 6.56 -14.71
C ALA A 111 -6.88 7.98 -14.17
N LEU A 112 -5.78 8.63 -14.58
CA LEU A 112 -5.48 10.03 -14.25
C LEU A 112 -6.12 11.03 -15.19
N ALA A 113 -6.40 10.63 -16.45
CA ALA A 113 -7.11 11.46 -17.43
C ALA A 113 -8.62 11.55 -17.13
N ASP A 114 -9.14 10.66 -16.29
CA ASP A 114 -10.45 10.81 -15.63
C ASP A 114 -10.31 11.89 -14.53
N ASP A 115 -9.81 13.06 -15.01
CA ASP A 115 -9.34 14.16 -14.22
C ASP A 115 -10.50 14.85 -13.52
N ASN A 116 -10.64 14.60 -12.23
CA ASN A 116 -11.52 15.34 -11.33
C ASN A 116 -11.18 16.86 -11.27
N SER A 117 -10.30 17.39 -12.15
CA SER A 117 -9.95 18.81 -12.19
C SER A 117 -11.17 19.67 -12.51
N GLY A 118 -11.98 19.24 -13.45
CA GLY A 118 -13.26 19.90 -13.76
C GLY A 118 -14.26 19.83 -12.61
N GLU A 119 -14.31 18.75 -11.85
CA GLU A 119 -15.17 18.61 -10.67
C GLU A 119 -14.64 19.46 -9.52
N MET A 120 -13.34 19.47 -9.29
CA MET A 120 -12.68 20.33 -8.30
C MET A 120 -12.94 21.82 -8.58
N GLU A 121 -12.84 22.26 -9.85
CA GLU A 121 -13.09 23.63 -10.21
C GLU A 121 -14.57 24.00 -9.97
N ARG A 122 -15.50 23.13 -10.36
CA ARG A 122 -16.94 23.29 -10.07
C ARG A 122 -17.21 23.39 -8.56
N LEU A 123 -16.63 22.52 -7.75
CA LEU A 123 -16.76 22.56 -6.30
C LEU A 123 -16.21 23.86 -5.71
N ASN A 124 -15.08 24.34 -6.20
CA ASN A 124 -14.49 25.61 -5.76
C ASN A 124 -15.40 26.80 -6.08
N VAL A 125 -16.03 26.83 -7.27
CA VAL A 125 -16.98 27.88 -7.66
C VAL A 125 -18.21 27.83 -6.75
N ILE A 126 -18.83 26.67 -6.57
CA ILE A 126 -20.02 26.47 -5.74
C ILE A 126 -19.74 26.87 -4.29
N LEU A 127 -18.61 26.41 -3.73
CA LEU A 127 -18.20 26.78 -2.37
C LEU A 127 -18.05 28.28 -2.20
N LYS A 128 -17.43 28.94 -3.17
CA LYS A 128 -17.22 30.39 -3.14
C LYS A 128 -18.53 31.17 -3.20
N GLU A 129 -19.50 30.70 -3.97
CA GLU A 129 -20.84 31.30 -4.08
C GLU A 129 -21.62 31.11 -2.79
N LYS A 130 -21.66 29.88 -2.24
CA LYS A 130 -22.37 29.58 -0.98
C LYS A 130 -21.75 30.31 0.21
N GLN A 131 -20.44 30.46 0.26
CA GLN A 131 -19.77 31.26 1.30
C GLN A 131 -20.15 32.73 1.24
N LYS A 132 -20.28 33.32 0.02
CA LYS A 132 -20.75 34.69 -0.15
C LYS A 132 -22.20 34.84 0.31
N GLU A 133 -23.04 33.87 0.05
CA GLU A 133 -24.45 33.86 0.47
C GLU A 133 -24.57 33.73 1.98
N LEU A 134 -23.78 32.84 2.62
CA LEU A 134 -23.70 32.69 4.06
C LEU A 134 -23.35 34.01 4.75
N ILE A 135 -22.35 34.72 4.24
CA ILE A 135 -21.95 36.03 4.76
C ILE A 135 -23.12 37.04 4.68
N LYS A 136 -23.87 37.06 3.55
CA LYS A 136 -25.04 37.94 3.39
C LYS A 136 -26.15 37.62 4.39
N LEU A 137 -26.46 36.34 4.60
CA LEU A 137 -27.47 35.91 5.58
C LEU A 137 -27.05 36.23 7.00
N ALA A 138 -25.77 36.02 7.34
CA ALA A 138 -25.23 36.36 8.65
C ALA A 138 -25.31 37.86 8.93
N HIS A 139 -24.98 38.71 7.95
CA HIS A 139 -25.16 40.18 8.09
C HIS A 139 -26.63 40.58 8.21
N ALA A 140 -27.53 39.87 7.57
CA ALA A 140 -28.98 40.11 7.66
C ALA A 140 -29.59 39.52 8.91
N LYS A 141 -28.80 38.88 9.82
CA LYS A 141 -29.27 38.17 11.02
C LYS A 141 -30.35 37.13 10.73
N LYS A 142 -30.33 36.50 9.56
CA LYS A 142 -31.17 35.39 9.18
C LYS A 142 -30.54 34.06 9.52
N ASP A 143 -31.37 33.02 9.64
CA ASP A 143 -30.85 31.66 9.85
C ASP A 143 -30.03 31.21 8.62
N TYR A 144 -28.84 30.69 8.87
CA TYR A 144 -27.88 30.17 7.85
C TYR A 144 -27.41 28.76 8.18
N THR A 145 -28.03 28.08 9.15
CA THR A 145 -27.59 26.75 9.62
C THR A 145 -27.54 25.73 8.50
N SER A 146 -28.65 25.63 7.73
CA SER A 146 -28.72 24.71 6.58
C SER A 146 -27.65 24.98 5.52
N LEU A 147 -27.34 26.25 5.28
CA LEU A 147 -26.31 26.64 4.29
C LEU A 147 -24.89 26.32 4.82
N ALA A 148 -24.68 26.41 6.11
CA ALA A 148 -23.42 26.03 6.73
C ALA A 148 -23.18 24.50 6.60
N ASP A 149 -24.21 23.70 6.89
CA ASP A 149 -24.15 22.23 6.73
C ASP A 149 -23.84 21.83 5.27
N GLU A 150 -24.47 22.50 4.30
CA GLU A 150 -24.18 22.26 2.88
C GLU A 150 -22.74 22.61 2.51
N ILE A 151 -22.19 23.69 3.04
CA ILE A 151 -20.80 24.09 2.82
C ILE A 151 -19.85 23.05 3.39
N ASP A 152 -20.15 22.49 4.57
CA ASP A 152 -19.30 21.48 5.20
C ASP A 152 -19.33 20.15 4.41
N ILE A 153 -20.48 19.71 3.92
CA ILE A 153 -20.59 18.56 3.02
C ILE A 153 -19.74 18.76 1.75
N LEU A 154 -19.78 19.94 1.14
CA LEU A 154 -19.01 20.25 -0.05
C LEU A 154 -17.50 20.32 0.22
N ARG A 155 -17.10 20.75 1.42
CA ARG A 155 -15.70 20.74 1.87
C ARG A 155 -15.18 19.33 2.05
N ASP A 156 -15.98 18.46 2.69
CA ASP A 156 -15.63 17.06 2.88
C ASP A 156 -15.44 16.35 1.52
N LYS A 157 -16.39 16.55 0.60
CA LYS A 157 -16.26 16.03 -0.76
C LYS A 157 -15.01 16.53 -1.48
N LYS A 158 -14.70 17.82 -1.34
CA LYS A 158 -13.46 18.38 -1.90
C LYS A 158 -12.22 17.74 -1.28
N GLN A 159 -12.23 17.50 0.03
CA GLN A 159 -11.12 16.86 0.73
C GLN A 159 -10.91 15.41 0.26
N GLU A 160 -11.99 14.66 0.07
CA GLU A 160 -11.92 13.30 -0.48
C GLU A 160 -11.26 13.27 -1.88
N LEU A 161 -11.68 14.18 -2.76
CA LEU A 161 -11.08 14.29 -4.12
C LEU A 161 -9.60 14.67 -4.06
N LEU A 162 -9.19 15.54 -3.13
CA LEU A 162 -7.77 15.89 -2.93
C LEU A 162 -6.94 14.71 -2.45
N VAL A 163 -7.48 13.90 -1.54
CA VAL A 163 -6.81 12.68 -1.05
C VAL A 163 -6.66 11.67 -2.18
N GLN A 164 -7.72 11.39 -2.93
CA GLN A 164 -7.68 10.48 -4.09
C GLN A 164 -6.63 10.92 -5.11
N ARG A 165 -6.57 12.20 -5.44
CA ARG A 165 -5.58 12.76 -6.36
C ARG A 165 -4.15 12.58 -5.85
N ALA A 166 -3.91 12.89 -4.58
CA ALA A 166 -2.59 12.72 -3.96
C ALA A 166 -2.14 11.25 -3.94
N GLU A 167 -3.05 10.32 -3.69
CA GLU A 167 -2.78 8.88 -3.74
C GLU A 167 -2.40 8.43 -5.16
N MET A 168 -3.13 8.89 -6.18
CA MET A 168 -2.85 8.58 -7.59
C MET A 168 -1.51 9.16 -8.06
N GLU A 169 -1.19 10.41 -7.70
CA GLU A 169 0.13 11.00 -7.98
C GLU A 169 1.25 10.20 -7.30
N GLY A 170 1.04 9.74 -6.08
CA GLY A 170 1.96 8.86 -5.38
C GLY A 170 2.18 7.52 -6.11
N VAL A 171 1.14 6.93 -6.66
CA VAL A 171 1.25 5.70 -7.48
C VAL A 171 2.02 5.98 -8.77
N LYS A 172 1.71 7.07 -9.49
CA LYS A 172 2.40 7.48 -10.72
C LYS A 172 3.90 7.62 -10.51
N LYS A 173 4.29 8.31 -9.42
CA LYS A 173 5.70 8.48 -9.08
C LYS A 173 6.39 7.13 -8.83
N ARG A 174 5.77 6.25 -8.07
CA ARG A 174 6.31 4.91 -7.78
C ARG A 174 6.44 4.03 -9.03
N VAL A 175 5.48 4.13 -9.96
CA VAL A 175 5.57 3.44 -11.26
C VAL A 175 6.73 3.99 -12.09
N ALA A 176 6.90 5.32 -12.13
CA ALA A 176 8.02 5.93 -12.85
C ALA A 176 9.37 5.49 -12.26
N GLU A 177 9.55 5.55 -10.94
CA GLU A 177 10.77 5.10 -10.25
C GLU A 177 11.06 3.61 -10.49
N LEU A 178 10.03 2.78 -10.53
CA LEU A 178 10.14 1.35 -10.82
C LEU A 178 10.57 1.12 -12.28
N THR A 179 9.99 1.88 -13.20
CA THR A 179 10.33 1.82 -14.61
C THR A 179 11.77 2.24 -14.89
N ASP A 180 12.20 3.36 -14.30
CA ASP A 180 13.57 3.86 -14.44
C ASP A 180 14.59 2.85 -13.89
N PHE A 181 14.25 2.22 -12.76
CA PHE A 181 15.06 1.13 -12.22
C PHE A 181 15.20 -0.04 -13.19
N PHE A 182 14.10 -0.49 -13.80
CA PHE A 182 14.10 -1.61 -14.74
C PHE A 182 14.80 -1.28 -16.05
N GLN A 183 14.69 -0.04 -16.55
CA GLN A 183 15.44 0.39 -17.73
C GLN A 183 16.96 0.48 -17.48
N GLY A 184 17.36 0.75 -16.23
CA GLY A 184 18.78 0.79 -15.81
C GLY A 184 19.37 -0.57 -15.44
N THR A 185 18.54 -1.59 -15.19
CA THR A 185 18.97 -2.91 -14.72
C THR A 185 18.78 -3.94 -15.83
N VAL A 186 19.85 -4.23 -16.56
CA VAL A 186 19.84 -5.13 -17.74
C VAL A 186 20.00 -6.61 -17.35
N GLN A 187 20.27 -6.91 -16.08
CA GLN A 187 20.61 -8.27 -15.64
C GLN A 187 19.63 -8.76 -14.56
N GLU A 188 19.35 -10.06 -14.62
CA GLU A 188 18.64 -10.79 -13.59
C GLU A 188 19.37 -10.68 -12.24
N LEU A 189 18.63 -10.42 -11.19
CA LEU A 189 19.19 -10.36 -9.84
C LEU A 189 19.48 -11.77 -9.35
N THR A 190 20.69 -11.99 -8.85
CA THR A 190 21.15 -13.29 -8.34
C THR A 190 20.99 -13.44 -6.84
N GLU A 191 20.89 -12.32 -6.11
CA GLU A 191 20.84 -12.31 -4.65
C GLU A 191 19.65 -11.47 -4.13
N TYR A 192 19.13 -11.91 -2.98
CA TYR A 192 18.09 -11.18 -2.26
C TYR A 192 18.67 -9.91 -1.63
N ASP A 193 18.02 -8.78 -1.89
CA ASP A 193 18.37 -7.46 -1.35
C ASP A 193 17.21 -6.87 -0.53
N GLU A 194 17.47 -6.62 0.76
CA GLU A 194 16.47 -6.01 1.65
C GLU A 194 16.11 -4.56 1.26
N GLY A 195 17.06 -3.82 0.68
CA GLY A 195 16.83 -2.45 0.22
C GLY A 195 15.81 -2.41 -0.91
N MET A 196 15.93 -3.36 -1.85
CA MET A 196 14.98 -3.55 -2.95
C MET A 196 13.57 -3.89 -2.44
N VAL A 197 13.49 -4.82 -1.49
CA VAL A 197 12.21 -5.19 -0.86
C VAL A 197 11.55 -3.97 -0.23
N ARG A 198 12.29 -3.22 0.58
CA ARG A 198 11.77 -2.01 1.24
C ARG A 198 11.33 -0.94 0.24
N LYS A 199 12.05 -0.81 -0.86
CA LYS A 199 11.79 0.21 -1.88
C LYS A 199 10.57 -0.11 -2.72
N TYR A 200 10.43 -1.36 -3.19
CA TYR A 200 9.47 -1.72 -4.23
C TYR A 200 8.29 -2.57 -3.80
N ILE A 201 8.42 -3.37 -2.73
CA ILE A 201 7.37 -4.28 -2.28
C ILE A 201 6.48 -3.62 -1.22
N GLU A 202 5.18 -3.69 -1.42
CA GLU A 202 4.16 -3.21 -0.48
C GLU A 202 3.75 -4.32 0.49
N GLN A 203 3.49 -5.53 -0.04
CA GLN A 203 2.95 -6.65 0.70
C GLN A 203 3.32 -7.98 0.05
N ILE A 204 3.42 -9.03 0.85
CA ILE A 204 3.50 -10.42 0.40
C ILE A 204 2.35 -11.19 1.04
N LYS A 205 1.43 -11.67 0.21
CA LYS A 205 0.31 -12.51 0.65
C LYS A 205 0.78 -13.97 0.65
N VAL A 206 0.68 -14.63 1.80
CA VAL A 206 1.11 -16.02 1.98
C VAL A 206 -0.10 -16.93 1.90
N TYR A 207 -0.14 -17.78 0.88
CA TYR A 207 -1.12 -18.84 0.71
C TYR A 207 -0.55 -20.18 1.19
N GLU A 208 -1.27 -21.24 1.00
CA GLU A 208 -0.84 -22.58 1.40
C GLU A 208 0.22 -23.14 0.45
N ASP A 209 0.09 -22.85 -0.83
CA ASP A 209 0.85 -23.42 -1.95
C ASP A 209 1.60 -22.38 -2.79
N LYS A 210 1.39 -21.07 -2.54
CA LYS A 210 1.96 -19.98 -3.33
C LYS A 210 2.15 -18.70 -2.54
N PHE A 211 2.86 -17.76 -3.17
CA PHE A 211 2.99 -16.39 -2.68
C PHE A 211 2.48 -15.41 -3.73
N THR A 212 1.81 -14.35 -3.29
CA THR A 212 1.54 -13.20 -4.17
C THR A 212 2.33 -12.00 -3.65
N VAL A 213 3.26 -11.53 -4.46
CA VAL A 213 4.08 -10.36 -4.16
C VAL A 213 3.41 -9.14 -4.77
N CYS A 214 2.97 -8.21 -3.90
CA CYS A 214 2.32 -6.98 -4.30
C CYS A 214 3.35 -5.85 -4.28
N PHE A 215 3.57 -5.22 -5.42
CA PHE A 215 4.48 -4.09 -5.57
C PHE A 215 3.76 -2.78 -5.26
N LYS A 216 4.50 -1.77 -4.78
CA LYS A 216 3.97 -0.42 -4.50
C LYS A 216 3.41 0.28 -5.74
N ALA A 217 3.78 -0.18 -6.93
CA ALA A 217 3.23 0.25 -8.20
C ALA A 217 1.89 -0.42 -8.56
N LYS A 218 1.24 -1.10 -7.60
CA LYS A 218 -0.03 -1.83 -7.78
C LYS A 218 0.05 -2.97 -8.81
N VAL A 219 1.23 -3.58 -8.94
CA VAL A 219 1.44 -4.81 -9.69
C VAL A 219 1.47 -5.96 -8.71
N GLU A 220 0.80 -7.05 -9.02
CA GLU A 220 0.83 -8.30 -8.26
C GLU A 220 1.42 -9.41 -9.11
N ILE A 221 2.37 -10.15 -8.53
CA ILE A 221 3.01 -11.30 -9.18
C ILE A 221 2.82 -12.52 -8.28
N GLU A 222 2.35 -13.60 -8.90
CA GLU A 222 2.15 -14.89 -8.25
C GLU A 222 3.36 -15.78 -8.51
N ILE A 223 3.89 -16.40 -7.43
CA ILE A 223 5.05 -17.30 -7.45
C ILE A 223 4.69 -18.63 -6.78
#